data_99ac88420eb949def24d295024861801
#
_entry.id   99ac88420eb949def24d295024861801
#
_cell.length_a   1.000
_cell.length_b   1.000
_cell.length_c   1.000
_cell.angle_alpha   90.00
_cell.angle_beta   90.00
_cell.angle_gamma   90.00
#
_symmetry.space_group_name_H-M   'P 1'
#
loop_
_entity.id
_entity.type
_entity.pdbx_description
1 polymer ?
#
loop_
_entity_poly.entity_id
_entity_poly.type
_entity_poly.pdbx_seq_one_letter_code
_entity_poly.pdbx_strand_id
1 'polypeptide(L)'
;RCLASQAQGKRGPGCSDGCGGDGKTTFATSLAGTLENCPVIHTDDFASWNHPIDWYPRLIEQVLEPLRQNHVAHYQKFDWQANQLGQWEILEPCYVVILEGVSASRSEFRRYLSFSIYIHTDRELRLKRGIERDGEEILPLWQEWMAEEDEYVLRDQPQKYADLVLSGNTEDMLRISSSF
;
A
#
# COMPACT_ATOMS: atom_id res chain seq x y z
N ARG A 1 4.96 -12.68 -19.25
CA ARG A 1 6.28 -12.01 -19.08
C ARG A 1 6.19 -11.21 -17.81
N CYS A 2 7.00 -11.56 -16.85
CA CYS A 2 6.96 -11.17 -15.45
C CYS A 2 7.01 -9.64 -15.28
N LEU A 3 6.22 -9.05 -14.34
CA LEU A 3 6.30 -7.64 -13.92
C LEU A 3 7.75 -7.25 -13.54
N ALA A 4 8.53 -8.18 -13.01
CA ALA A 4 9.96 -8.00 -12.72
C ALA A 4 10.81 -7.70 -13.98
N SER A 5 10.37 -8.08 -15.19
CA SER A 5 11.12 -7.81 -16.42
C SER A 5 10.94 -6.39 -16.96
N GLN A 6 9.92 -5.66 -16.52
CA GLN A 6 9.70 -4.26 -16.91
C GLN A 6 10.43 -3.28 -15.99
N ALA A 7 10.78 -3.70 -14.77
CA ALA A 7 11.57 -2.92 -13.82
C ALA A 7 13.08 -2.94 -14.11
N GLN A 8 13.52 -3.47 -15.25
CA GLN A 8 14.94 -3.51 -15.62
C GLN A 8 15.51 -2.08 -15.75
N GLY A 9 16.18 -1.65 -14.68
CA GLY A 9 16.92 -0.39 -14.62
C GLY A 9 16.58 0.53 -13.45
N LYS A 10 15.41 0.42 -12.83
CA LYS A 10 15.07 1.20 -11.63
C LYS A 10 15.14 0.30 -10.39
N ARG A 11 16.07 0.59 -9.50
CA ARG A 11 16.09 0.00 -8.15
C ARG A 11 15.16 0.81 -7.27
N GLY A 12 14.23 0.14 -6.59
CA GLY A 12 13.31 0.77 -5.66
C GLY A 12 12.10 -0.12 -5.37
N PRO A 13 11.34 0.18 -4.33
CA PRO A 13 10.11 -0.55 -4.02
C PRO A 13 9.10 -0.44 -5.17
N GLY A 14 8.34 -1.52 -5.39
CA GLY A 14 7.07 -1.46 -6.08
C GLY A 14 5.97 -1.05 -5.10
N CYS A 15 4.87 -0.48 -5.57
CA CYS A 15 3.73 -0.21 -4.70
C CYS A 15 2.42 -0.78 -5.24
N SER A 16 1.52 -1.12 -4.30
CA SER A 16 0.10 -1.42 -4.52
C SER A 16 -0.73 -0.43 -3.73
N ASP A 17 -1.31 0.53 -4.41
CA ASP A 17 -2.13 1.60 -3.85
C ASP A 17 -3.60 1.42 -4.20
N GLY A 18 -4.47 2.07 -3.46
CA GLY A 18 -5.93 2.10 -3.61
C GLY A 18 -6.58 2.46 -2.29
N CYS A 19 -7.87 2.63 -2.30
CA CYS A 19 -8.63 2.96 -1.10
C CYS A 19 -8.95 1.75 -0.21
N GLY A 20 -9.43 1.97 1.01
CA GLY A 20 -9.92 0.90 1.89
C GLY A 20 -10.96 0.02 1.20
N GLY A 21 -10.87 -1.30 1.34
CA GLY A 21 -11.77 -2.25 0.69
C GLY A 21 -11.46 -2.58 -0.78
N ASP A 22 -10.42 -2.00 -1.39
CA ASP A 22 -10.04 -2.23 -2.79
C ASP A 22 -9.42 -3.61 -3.08
N GLY A 23 -9.04 -4.37 -2.04
CA GLY A 23 -8.41 -5.69 -2.20
C GLY A 23 -6.88 -5.64 -2.33
N LYS A 24 -6.26 -4.51 -2.05
CA LYS A 24 -4.79 -4.29 -2.13
C LYS A 24 -3.98 -5.34 -1.38
N THR A 25 -4.33 -5.62 -0.14
CA THR A 25 -3.59 -6.55 0.73
C THR A 25 -3.61 -7.96 0.18
N THR A 26 -4.76 -8.42 -0.32
CA THR A 26 -4.88 -9.72 -0.98
C THR A 26 -3.98 -9.80 -2.22
N PHE A 27 -4.01 -8.75 -3.04
CA PHE A 27 -3.17 -8.65 -4.23
C PHE A 27 -1.68 -8.62 -3.88
N ALA A 28 -1.27 -7.76 -2.94
CA ALA A 28 0.13 -7.62 -2.54
C ALA A 28 0.68 -8.91 -1.93
N THR A 29 -0.11 -9.61 -1.12
CA THR A 29 0.25 -10.92 -0.54
C THR A 29 0.49 -11.96 -1.64
N SER A 30 -0.42 -12.03 -2.61
CA SER A 30 -0.29 -12.96 -3.74
C SER A 30 0.93 -12.63 -4.59
N LEU A 31 1.16 -11.34 -4.89
CA LEU A 31 2.32 -10.88 -5.63
C LEU A 31 3.63 -11.19 -4.90
N ALA A 32 3.68 -10.94 -3.58
CA ALA A 32 4.84 -11.24 -2.76
C ALA A 32 5.21 -12.74 -2.78
N GLY A 33 4.19 -13.61 -2.71
CA GLY A 33 4.39 -15.06 -2.83
C GLY A 33 4.96 -15.46 -4.20
N THR A 34 4.54 -14.80 -5.26
CA THR A 34 5.04 -15.04 -6.63
C THR A 34 6.49 -14.53 -6.82
N LEU A 35 6.90 -13.52 -6.07
CA LEU A 35 8.22 -12.89 -6.10
C LEU A 35 9.16 -13.47 -5.03
N GLU A 36 9.08 -14.78 -4.76
CA GLU A 36 9.95 -15.50 -3.80
C GLU A 36 9.89 -14.91 -2.38
N ASN A 37 8.68 -14.58 -1.93
CA ASN A 37 8.39 -14.02 -0.61
C ASN A 37 9.07 -12.65 -0.36
N CYS A 38 8.98 -11.75 -1.31
CA CYS A 38 9.50 -10.41 -1.12
C CYS A 38 8.81 -9.70 0.08
N PRO A 39 9.54 -8.85 0.82
CA PRO A 39 8.95 -8.12 1.95
C PRO A 39 7.81 -7.20 1.52
N VAL A 40 6.75 -7.19 2.32
CA VAL A 40 5.63 -6.25 2.19
C VAL A 40 5.65 -5.30 3.36
N ILE A 41 5.61 -4.00 3.09
CA ILE A 41 5.49 -2.92 4.07
C ILE A 41 4.10 -2.33 3.93
N HIS A 42 3.37 -2.31 5.01
CA HIS A 42 2.03 -1.76 5.05
C HIS A 42 2.06 -0.27 5.43
N THR A 43 1.31 0.56 4.72
CA THR A 43 1.16 1.97 5.09
C THR A 43 0.54 2.14 6.47
N ASP A 44 -0.31 1.19 6.87
CA ASP A 44 -0.95 1.15 8.18
C ASP A 44 0.05 0.98 9.34
N ASP A 45 1.26 0.45 9.08
CA ASP A 45 2.35 0.42 10.07
C ASP A 45 2.85 1.82 10.47
N PHE A 46 2.54 2.84 9.66
CA PHE A 46 2.97 4.23 9.84
C PHE A 46 1.84 5.18 10.20
N ALA A 47 0.61 4.86 9.79
CA ALA A 47 -0.58 5.65 10.11
C ALA A 47 -0.93 5.57 11.60
N SER A 48 -1.77 6.48 12.06
CA SER A 48 -2.33 6.48 13.40
C SER A 48 -3.70 7.16 13.41
N TRP A 49 -4.45 7.02 14.48
CA TRP A 49 -5.75 7.67 14.64
C TRP A 49 -5.71 9.19 14.43
N ASN A 50 -4.62 9.84 14.85
CA ASN A 50 -4.44 11.29 14.73
C ASN A 50 -3.79 11.74 13.41
N HIS A 51 -3.18 10.82 12.68
CA HIS A 51 -2.48 11.07 11.43
C HIS A 51 -2.77 9.96 10.42
N PRO A 52 -4.00 9.87 9.91
CA PRO A 52 -4.39 8.79 8.99
C PRO A 52 -3.70 8.92 7.61
N ILE A 53 -3.35 10.15 7.21
CA ILE A 53 -2.72 10.42 5.91
C ILE A 53 -1.31 11.05 6.04
N ASP A 54 -1.04 11.89 7.05
CA ASP A 54 0.19 12.67 7.15
C ASP A 54 1.35 11.97 7.87
N TRP A 55 1.37 10.65 7.85
CA TRP A 55 2.41 9.77 8.43
C TRP A 55 3.65 9.60 7.53
N TYR A 56 3.59 10.01 6.29
CA TYR A 56 4.56 9.73 5.23
C TYR A 56 6.01 10.15 5.51
N PRO A 57 6.34 11.22 6.26
CA PRO A 57 7.73 11.57 6.53
C PRO A 57 8.48 10.46 7.25
N ARG A 58 7.79 9.74 8.16
CA ARG A 58 8.38 8.63 8.92
C ARG A 58 8.73 7.45 8.01
N LEU A 59 7.87 7.11 7.04
CA LEU A 59 8.18 6.07 6.06
C LEU A 59 9.38 6.47 5.18
N ILE A 60 9.45 7.72 4.74
CA ILE A 60 10.60 8.19 3.95
C ILE A 60 11.90 8.04 4.75
N GLU A 61 11.93 8.55 5.96
CA GLU A 61 13.12 8.55 6.81
C GLU A 61 13.55 7.15 7.22
N GLN A 62 12.60 6.34 7.68
CA GLN A 62 12.89 5.03 8.29
C GLN A 62 13.07 3.91 7.25
N VAL A 63 12.47 4.04 6.06
CA VAL A 63 12.45 2.95 5.07
C VAL A 63 12.98 3.38 3.70
N LEU A 64 12.34 4.37 3.06
CA LEU A 64 12.59 4.63 1.65
C LEU A 64 14.00 5.19 1.38
N GLU A 65 14.48 6.13 2.20
CA GLU A 65 15.83 6.68 2.06
C GLU A 65 16.92 5.65 2.40
N PRO A 66 16.85 4.87 3.49
CA PRO A 66 17.78 3.78 3.72
C PRO A 66 17.84 2.77 2.57
N LEU A 67 16.71 2.27 2.10
CA LEU A 67 16.66 1.29 1.01
C LEU A 67 17.23 1.87 -0.30
N ARG A 68 16.95 3.13 -0.61
CA ARG A 68 17.51 3.82 -1.79
C ARG A 68 19.03 3.87 -1.76
N GLN A 69 19.60 3.95 -0.57
CA GLN A 69 21.05 3.97 -0.34
C GLN A 69 21.65 2.57 -0.15
N ASN A 70 20.82 1.51 -0.31
CA ASN A 70 21.21 0.12 -0.07
C ASN A 70 21.66 -0.13 1.39
N HIS A 71 21.02 0.56 2.34
CA HIS A 71 21.23 0.40 3.77
C HIS A 71 20.08 -0.34 4.40
N VAL A 72 20.34 -0.98 5.55
CA VAL A 72 19.32 -1.59 6.40
C VAL A 72 18.34 -0.51 6.87
N ALA A 73 17.05 -0.78 6.71
CA ALA A 73 15.99 0.08 7.22
C ALA A 73 15.57 -0.39 8.62
N HIS A 74 15.38 0.58 9.52
CA HIS A 74 14.84 0.36 10.86
C HIS A 74 13.61 1.22 11.02
N TYR A 75 12.46 0.60 11.27
CA TYR A 75 11.19 1.32 11.40
C TYR A 75 10.34 0.77 12.52
N GLN A 76 9.46 1.61 13.09
CA GLN A 76 8.51 1.20 14.12
C GLN A 76 7.13 1.07 13.51
N LYS A 77 6.45 -0.03 13.80
CA LYS A 77 5.04 -0.19 13.50
C LYS A 77 4.19 0.57 14.51
N PHE A 78 3.06 1.09 14.06
CA PHE A 78 2.06 1.63 14.95
C PHE A 78 1.21 0.50 15.53
N ASP A 79 1.12 0.44 16.85
CA ASP A 79 0.25 -0.49 17.56
C ASP A 79 -1.14 0.15 17.72
N TRP A 80 -2.08 -0.28 16.91
CA TRP A 80 -3.43 0.25 16.89
C TRP A 80 -4.21 -0.04 18.16
N GLN A 81 -3.93 -1.15 18.86
CA GLN A 81 -4.59 -1.50 20.12
C GLN A 81 -4.05 -0.66 21.28
N ALA A 82 -2.74 -0.52 21.33
CA ALA A 82 -2.09 0.30 22.35
C ALA A 82 -2.10 1.80 22.03
N ASN A 83 -2.50 2.20 20.81
CA ASN A 83 -2.49 3.57 20.28
C ASN A 83 -1.14 4.28 20.47
N GLN A 84 -0.06 3.59 20.13
CA GLN A 84 1.31 4.11 20.27
C GLN A 84 2.26 3.43 19.27
N LEU A 85 3.48 3.97 19.16
CA LEU A 85 4.54 3.30 18.43
C LEU A 85 4.93 2.00 19.13
N GLY A 86 4.97 0.91 18.36
CA GLY A 86 5.27 -0.43 18.82
C GLY A 86 6.76 -0.77 18.74
N GLN A 87 7.07 -2.01 18.38
CA GLN A 87 8.44 -2.51 18.29
C GLN A 87 9.14 -2.01 17.02
N TRP A 88 10.46 -2.00 17.07
CA TRP A 88 11.30 -1.77 15.90
C TRP A 88 11.38 -3.02 15.05
N GLU A 89 11.19 -2.82 13.76
CA GLU A 89 11.39 -3.82 12.71
C GLU A 89 12.65 -3.52 11.92
N ILE A 90 13.26 -4.56 11.40
CA ILE A 90 14.47 -4.47 10.57
C ILE A 90 14.14 -5.01 9.19
N LEU A 91 14.50 -4.23 8.17
CA LEU A 91 14.41 -4.64 6.78
C LEU A 91 15.78 -4.54 6.12
N GLU A 92 16.34 -5.69 5.78
CA GLU A 92 17.57 -5.77 5.01
C GLU A 92 17.35 -5.30 3.56
N PRO A 93 18.34 -4.66 2.94
CA PRO A 93 18.26 -4.33 1.53
C PRO A 93 18.02 -5.57 0.68
N CYS A 94 16.97 -5.55 -0.12
CA CYS A 94 16.59 -6.65 -0.99
C CYS A 94 16.26 -6.14 -2.39
N TYR A 95 16.16 -7.05 -3.34
CA TYR A 95 15.98 -6.70 -4.75
C TYR A 95 14.60 -6.11 -5.03
N VAL A 96 13.58 -6.61 -4.36
CA VAL A 96 12.18 -6.14 -4.47
C VAL A 96 11.59 -5.98 -3.08
N VAL A 97 10.89 -4.87 -2.86
CA VAL A 97 10.02 -4.61 -1.70
C VAL A 97 8.68 -4.14 -2.25
N ILE A 98 7.60 -4.54 -1.64
CA ILE A 98 6.26 -4.05 -1.95
C ILE A 98 5.84 -3.09 -0.84
N LEU A 99 5.51 -1.84 -1.19
CA LEU A 99 4.80 -0.91 -0.33
C LEU A 99 3.30 -1.07 -0.60
N GLU A 100 2.49 -1.40 0.39
CA GLU A 100 1.06 -1.66 0.23
C GLU A 100 0.23 -0.81 1.18
N GLY A 101 -0.87 -0.26 0.68
CA GLY A 101 -1.88 0.41 1.48
C GLY A 101 -2.43 1.68 0.84
N VAL A 102 -3.26 2.39 1.59
CA VAL A 102 -3.79 3.69 1.17
C VAL A 102 -2.66 4.70 1.05
N SER A 103 -2.66 5.47 -0.02
CA SER A 103 -1.64 6.48 -0.34
C SER A 103 -0.21 5.95 -0.54
N ALA A 104 -0.03 4.65 -0.85
CA ALA A 104 1.26 4.06 -1.14
C ALA A 104 1.95 4.64 -2.40
N SER A 105 1.21 5.26 -3.32
CA SER A 105 1.74 5.95 -4.51
C SER A 105 1.61 7.47 -4.48
N ARG A 106 1.48 8.03 -3.27
CA ARG A 106 1.41 9.49 -3.08
C ARG A 106 2.59 10.21 -3.73
N SER A 107 2.40 11.49 -4.05
CA SER A 107 3.36 12.29 -4.82
C SER A 107 4.77 12.26 -4.22
N GLU A 108 4.89 12.29 -2.89
CA GLU A 108 6.17 12.30 -2.17
C GLU A 108 6.96 10.99 -2.33
N PHE A 109 6.26 9.87 -2.59
CA PHE A 109 6.90 8.56 -2.74
C PHE A 109 7.31 8.24 -4.19
N ARG A 110 6.73 8.89 -5.20
CA ARG A 110 6.93 8.53 -6.61
C ARG A 110 8.38 8.47 -7.05
N ARG A 111 9.24 9.33 -6.48
CA ARG A 111 10.68 9.32 -6.77
C ARG A 111 11.42 8.08 -6.27
N TYR A 112 10.84 7.34 -5.33
CA TYR A 112 11.41 6.13 -4.76
C TYR A 112 10.88 4.86 -5.44
N LEU A 113 9.70 4.94 -6.04
CA LEU A 113 9.03 3.78 -6.61
C LEU A 113 9.63 3.38 -7.96
N SER A 114 9.84 2.09 -8.14
CA SER A 114 10.25 1.49 -9.42
C SER A 114 9.08 1.12 -10.30
N PHE A 115 7.94 0.78 -9.69
CA PHE A 115 6.70 0.41 -10.36
C PHE A 115 5.51 0.67 -9.44
N SER A 116 4.40 1.12 -9.97
CA SER A 116 3.21 1.47 -9.22
C SER A 116 1.96 0.84 -9.81
N ILE A 117 1.18 0.20 -8.94
CA ILE A 117 -0.11 -0.40 -9.27
C ILE A 117 -1.17 0.33 -8.47
N TYR A 118 -2.22 0.79 -9.13
CA TYR A 118 -3.40 1.34 -8.49
C TYR A 118 -4.57 0.38 -8.67
N ILE A 119 -5.22 0.02 -7.56
CA ILE A 119 -6.39 -0.83 -7.57
C ILE A 119 -7.60 0.05 -7.31
N HIS A 120 -8.58 -0.01 -8.21
CA HIS A 120 -9.82 0.75 -8.12
C HIS A 120 -11.02 -0.16 -7.97
N THR A 121 -11.85 0.13 -6.97
CA THR A 121 -13.11 -0.57 -6.70
C THR A 121 -14.21 0.46 -6.48
N ASP A 122 -15.43 0.14 -6.91
CA ASP A 122 -16.58 1.01 -6.72
C ASP A 122 -16.81 1.31 -5.24
N ARG A 123 -17.15 2.56 -4.95
CA ARG A 123 -17.27 3.08 -3.58
C ARG A 123 -18.23 2.27 -2.73
N GLU A 124 -19.38 1.87 -3.29
CA GLU A 124 -20.38 1.05 -2.59
C GLU A 124 -19.83 -0.33 -2.22
N LEU A 125 -19.09 -0.96 -3.15
CA LEU A 125 -18.50 -2.28 -2.92
C LEU A 125 -17.37 -2.21 -1.87
N ARG A 126 -16.57 -1.15 -1.87
CA ARG A 126 -15.55 -0.90 -0.83
C ARG A 126 -16.17 -0.79 0.55
N LEU A 127 -17.21 0.06 0.68
CA LEU A 127 -17.93 0.23 1.94
C LEU A 127 -18.55 -1.08 2.42
N LYS A 128 -19.23 -1.83 1.51
CA LYS A 128 -19.79 -3.13 1.84
C LYS A 128 -18.72 -4.08 2.40
N ARG A 129 -17.61 -4.23 1.71
CA ARG A 129 -16.48 -5.08 2.16
C ARG A 129 -15.90 -4.64 3.50
N GLY A 130 -15.80 -3.32 3.71
CA GLY A 130 -15.34 -2.75 4.97
C GLY A 130 -16.27 -3.10 6.12
N ILE A 131 -17.57 -2.90 5.96
CA ILE A 131 -18.55 -3.20 6.99
C ILE A 131 -18.66 -4.71 7.26
N GLU A 132 -18.59 -5.56 6.23
CA GLU A 132 -18.56 -7.01 6.39
C GLU A 132 -17.35 -7.50 7.19
N ARG A 133 -16.20 -6.80 7.09
CA ARG A 133 -14.96 -7.13 7.81
C ARG A 133 -14.95 -6.59 9.24
N ASP A 134 -15.36 -5.33 9.42
CA ASP A 134 -15.11 -4.56 10.65
C ASP A 134 -16.35 -4.38 11.53
N GLY A 135 -17.56 -4.68 11.02
CA GLY A 135 -18.84 -4.52 11.71
C GLY A 135 -19.61 -3.24 11.36
N GLU A 136 -20.91 -3.25 11.59
CA GLU A 136 -21.79 -2.10 11.27
C GLU A 136 -21.57 -0.91 12.21
N GLU A 137 -21.11 -1.15 13.42
CA GLU A 137 -20.85 -0.12 14.43
C GLU A 137 -19.74 0.85 14.01
N ILE A 138 -18.88 0.45 13.07
CA ILE A 138 -17.76 1.25 12.60
C ILE A 138 -18.10 2.09 11.35
N LEU A 139 -19.36 2.02 10.88
CA LEU A 139 -19.82 2.76 9.69
C LEU A 139 -19.50 4.27 9.71
N PRO A 140 -19.69 5.02 10.82
CA PRO A 140 -19.34 6.45 10.84
C PRO A 140 -17.85 6.69 10.56
N LEU A 141 -16.97 5.88 11.15
CA LEU A 141 -15.53 5.97 10.95
C LEU A 141 -15.13 5.61 9.51
N TRP A 142 -15.79 4.60 8.89
CA TRP A 142 -15.59 4.28 7.49
C TRP A 142 -15.95 5.45 6.57
N GLN A 143 -17.02 6.19 6.87
CA GLN A 143 -17.42 7.33 6.08
C GLN A 143 -16.41 8.49 6.18
N GLU A 144 -15.85 8.73 7.37
CA GLU A 144 -14.78 9.72 7.57
C GLU A 144 -13.52 9.33 6.80
N TRP A 145 -13.05 8.09 6.94
CA TRP A 145 -11.88 7.61 6.21
C TRP A 145 -12.06 7.66 4.69
N MET A 146 -13.22 7.26 4.19
CA MET A 146 -13.50 7.35 2.75
C MET A 146 -13.51 8.79 2.23
N ALA A 147 -13.89 9.77 3.05
CA ALA A 147 -13.81 11.17 2.67
C ALA A 147 -12.34 11.64 2.56
N GLU A 148 -11.48 11.27 3.51
CA GLU A 148 -10.04 11.57 3.45
C GLU A 148 -9.34 10.87 2.28
N GLU A 149 -9.74 9.63 1.98
CA GLU A 149 -9.25 8.89 0.81
C GLU A 149 -9.68 9.57 -0.50
N ASP A 150 -10.92 10.05 -0.59
CA ASP A 150 -11.42 10.77 -1.75
C ASP A 150 -10.62 12.09 -1.96
N GLU A 151 -10.27 12.81 -0.89
CA GLU A 151 -9.40 13.99 -0.94
C GLU A 151 -7.98 13.63 -1.42
N TYR A 152 -7.41 12.52 -0.91
CA TYR A 152 -6.13 12.02 -1.39
C TYR A 152 -6.17 11.71 -2.89
N VAL A 153 -7.18 10.97 -3.35
CA VAL A 153 -7.32 10.60 -4.76
C VAL A 153 -7.47 11.84 -5.65
N LEU A 154 -8.21 12.84 -5.20
CA LEU A 154 -8.38 14.10 -5.94
C LEU A 154 -7.06 14.88 -6.03
N ARG A 155 -6.32 14.99 -4.93
CA ARG A 155 -5.06 15.74 -4.85
C ARG A 155 -3.93 15.08 -5.60
N ASP A 156 -3.71 13.79 -5.34
CA ASP A 156 -2.54 13.06 -5.83
C ASP A 156 -2.76 12.36 -7.16
N GLN A 157 -4.02 12.14 -7.55
CA GLN A 157 -4.41 11.50 -8.81
C GLN A 157 -3.66 10.17 -9.06
N PRO A 158 -3.64 9.22 -8.12
CA PRO A 158 -2.79 8.03 -8.19
C PRO A 158 -3.04 7.20 -9.45
N GLN A 159 -4.28 7.09 -9.91
CA GLN A 159 -4.65 6.38 -11.15
C GLN A 159 -3.91 6.93 -12.38
N LYS A 160 -3.72 8.24 -12.45
CA LYS A 160 -3.07 8.90 -13.59
C LYS A 160 -1.57 8.61 -13.66
N TYR A 161 -0.95 8.39 -12.52
CA TYR A 161 0.49 8.21 -12.39
C TYR A 161 0.90 6.75 -12.18
N ALA A 162 -0.06 5.84 -12.00
CA ALA A 162 0.21 4.41 -11.90
C ALA A 162 0.71 3.83 -13.24
N ASP A 163 1.68 2.92 -13.14
CA ASP A 163 2.15 2.14 -14.30
C ASP A 163 1.09 1.11 -14.72
N LEU A 164 0.26 0.65 -13.78
CA LEU A 164 -0.83 -0.30 -14.00
C LEU A 164 -2.03 0.06 -13.14
N VAL A 165 -3.22 0.08 -13.74
CA VAL A 165 -4.49 0.22 -13.03
C VAL A 165 -5.27 -1.09 -13.15
N LEU A 166 -5.71 -1.62 -12.01
CA LEU A 166 -6.48 -2.85 -11.90
C LEU A 166 -7.88 -2.56 -11.36
N SER A 167 -8.87 -3.35 -11.81
CA SER A 167 -10.21 -3.32 -11.24
C SER A 167 -10.30 -4.30 -10.06
N GLY A 168 -10.72 -3.81 -8.90
CA GLY A 168 -11.07 -4.62 -7.75
C GLY A 168 -12.53 -5.04 -7.68
N ASN A 169 -13.34 -4.71 -8.70
CA ASN A 169 -14.78 -5.01 -8.73
C ASN A 169 -15.09 -6.49 -8.96
N THR A 170 -14.17 -7.24 -9.52
CA THR A 170 -14.37 -8.64 -9.90
C THR A 170 -13.51 -9.58 -9.06
N GLU A 171 -13.99 -10.82 -8.91
CA GLU A 171 -13.17 -11.91 -8.35
C GLU A 171 -11.97 -12.26 -9.24
N ASP A 172 -11.89 -11.69 -10.44
CA ASP A 172 -10.81 -11.92 -11.40
C ASP A 172 -9.45 -11.37 -10.92
N MET A 173 -9.42 -10.46 -9.95
CA MET A 173 -8.15 -10.07 -9.30
C MET A 173 -7.41 -11.25 -8.66
N LEU A 174 -8.16 -12.24 -8.16
CA LEU A 174 -7.58 -13.46 -7.61
C LEU A 174 -7.06 -14.41 -8.71
N ARG A 175 -7.56 -14.29 -9.94
CA ARG A 175 -7.15 -15.13 -11.08
C ARG A 175 -5.88 -14.64 -11.74
N ILE A 176 -5.56 -13.35 -11.67
CA ILE A 176 -4.28 -12.82 -12.17
C ILE A 176 -3.11 -13.44 -11.38
N SER A 177 -3.31 -13.72 -10.08
CA SER A 177 -2.29 -14.34 -9.22
C SER A 177 -2.04 -15.82 -9.51
N SER A 178 -2.94 -16.52 -10.19
CA SER A 178 -2.81 -17.94 -10.53
C SER A 178 -2.29 -18.19 -11.96
N SER A 179 -1.97 -17.13 -12.70
CA SER A 179 -1.55 -17.18 -14.12
C SER A 179 -0.10 -16.74 -14.37
N PHE A 180 0.68 -16.55 -13.31
CA PHE A 180 2.10 -16.21 -13.37
C PHE A 180 3.00 -17.37 -12.92
#